data_9896833bed454cf98a591c3e18d28672
#
_entry.id   9896833bed454cf98a591c3e18d28672
#
_cell.length_a   1.000
_cell.length_b   1.000
_cell.length_c   1.000
_cell.angle_alpha   90.00
_cell.angle_beta   90.00
_cell.angle_gamma   90.00
#
_symmetry.space_group_name_H-M   'P 1'
#
loop_
_entity.id
_entity.type
_entity.pdbx_description
1 polymer ?
#
loop_
_entity_poly.entity_id
_entity_poly.type
_entity_poly.pdbx_seq_one_letter_code
_entity_poly.pdbx_strand_id
1 'polypeptide(L)' 'MTNDKLIWQADFYRRPWRDDSGQVLWELLICNRTASFQYEALCPQASADVAWLVEQLQLAAKSGLPKAIQVF' A
#
# COMPACT_ATOMS: atom_id res chain seq x y z
N MET A 1 -15.21 -7.10 20.13
CA MET A 1 -15.19 -5.84 19.38
C MET A 1 -13.95 -5.80 18.50
N THR A 2 -14.15 -5.50 17.25
CA THR A 2 -13.04 -5.47 16.29
C THR A 2 -12.28 -4.14 16.41
N ASN A 3 -10.97 -4.21 16.53
CA ASN A 3 -10.14 -3.03 16.51
C ASN A 3 -9.68 -2.80 15.05
N ASP A 4 -10.24 -1.78 14.41
CA ASP A 4 -9.97 -1.48 13.01
C ASP A 4 -8.49 -1.19 12.74
N LYS A 5 -7.76 -0.74 13.77
CA LYS A 5 -6.32 -0.45 13.61
C LYS A 5 -5.47 -1.71 13.49
N LEU A 6 -6.03 -2.88 13.83
CA LEU A 6 -5.29 -4.13 13.82
C LEU A 6 -5.37 -4.86 12.48
N ILE A 7 -6.31 -4.46 11.61
CA ILE A 7 -6.51 -5.12 10.32
C ILE A 7 -6.38 -4.08 9.22
N TRP A 8 -5.43 -4.30 8.34
CA TRP A 8 -5.22 -3.45 7.18
C TRP A 8 -5.77 -4.13 5.94
N GLN A 9 -6.28 -3.33 5.04
CA GLN A 9 -6.65 -3.74 3.68
C GLN A 9 -5.63 -3.13 2.74
N ALA A 10 -5.01 -3.94 1.92
CA ALA A 10 -3.98 -3.51 1.00
C ALA A 10 -4.40 -3.83 -0.43
N ASP A 11 -4.24 -2.87 -1.31
CA ASP A 11 -4.48 -3.01 -2.74
C ASP A 11 -3.23 -2.55 -3.48
N PHE A 12 -2.68 -3.42 -4.31
CA PHE A 12 -1.50 -3.12 -5.11
C PHE A 12 -1.85 -3.36 -6.57
N TYR A 13 -1.89 -2.28 -7.36
CA TYR A 13 -2.39 -2.36 -8.72
C TYR A 13 -1.63 -1.43 -9.65
N ARG A 14 -1.72 -1.74 -10.94
CA ARG A 14 -1.16 -0.92 -12.00
C ARG A 14 -2.14 0.20 -12.31
N ARG A 15 -1.66 1.43 -12.30
CA ARG A 15 -2.51 2.57 -12.65
C ARG A 15 -2.81 2.56 -14.15
N PRO A 16 -4.02 3.00 -14.55
CA PRO A 16 -4.39 3.03 -15.96
C PRO A 16 -3.65 4.08 -16.77
N TRP A 17 -3.07 5.08 -16.10
CA TRP A 17 -2.36 6.15 -16.79
C TRP A 17 -0.87 6.05 -16.54
N ARG A 18 -0.10 6.56 -17.52
CA ARG A 18 1.35 6.67 -17.38
C ARG A 18 1.70 8.03 -16.77
N ASP A 19 2.89 8.16 -16.22
CA ASP A 19 3.38 9.45 -15.76
C ASP A 19 3.82 10.32 -16.95
N ASP A 20 4.31 11.53 -16.65
CA ASP A 20 4.71 12.48 -17.68
C ASP A 20 5.88 11.97 -18.52
N SER A 21 6.67 11.06 -18.01
CA SER A 21 7.77 10.43 -18.74
C SER A 21 7.34 9.20 -19.54
N GLY A 22 6.05 8.84 -19.50
CA GLY A 22 5.50 7.69 -20.19
C GLY A 22 5.67 6.37 -19.45
N GLN A 23 6.11 6.40 -18.20
CA GLN A 23 6.30 5.18 -17.41
C GLN A 23 4.99 4.68 -16.83
N VAL A 24 4.84 3.35 -16.81
CA VAL A 24 3.75 2.70 -16.11
C VAL A 24 4.00 2.80 -14.61
N LEU A 25 2.97 3.20 -13.87
CA LEU A 25 3.05 3.34 -12.42
C LEU A 25 2.23 2.26 -11.74
N TRP A 26 2.73 1.81 -10.60
CA TRP A 26 2.01 0.95 -9.68
C TRP A 26 1.71 1.71 -8.41
N GLU A 27 0.56 1.44 -7.83
CA GLU A 27 0.11 2.10 -6.62
C GLU A 27 -0.19 1.08 -5.55
N LEU A 28 0.33 1.33 -4.34
CA LEU A 28 -0.01 0.59 -3.14
C LEU A 28 -0.91 1.47 -2.29
N LEU A 29 -2.11 0.97 -2.01
CA LEU A 29 -3.04 1.61 -1.09
C LEU A 29 -3.23 0.72 0.12
N ILE A 30 -3.04 1.27 1.31
CA ILE A 30 -3.28 0.56 2.55
C ILE A 30 -4.23 1.40 3.38
N CYS A 31 -5.28 0.77 3.88
CA CYS A 31 -6.20 1.44 4.77
C CYS A 31 -6.72 0.46 5.81
N ASN A 32 -7.21 0.97 6.91
CA ASN A 32 -7.96 0.15 7.85
C ASN A 32 -9.44 0.17 7.46
N ARG A 33 -10.25 -0.59 8.19
CA ARG A 33 -11.65 -0.79 7.87
C ARG A 33 -12.47 0.49 7.80
N THR A 34 -12.17 1.45 8.66
CA THR A 34 -12.91 2.72 8.72
C THR A 34 -12.23 3.84 7.94
N ALA A 35 -11.10 3.55 7.29
CA ALA A 35 -10.28 4.53 6.58
C ALA A 35 -9.76 5.66 7.47
N SER A 36 -9.69 5.44 8.79
CA SER A 36 -9.06 6.38 9.71
C SER A 36 -7.53 6.34 9.60
N PHE A 37 -6.98 5.27 9.00
CA PHE A 37 -5.58 5.15 8.64
C PHE A 37 -5.50 4.89 7.15
N GLN A 38 -4.70 5.67 6.46
CA GLN A 38 -4.48 5.50 5.03
C GLN A 38 -3.00 5.72 4.71
N TYR A 39 -2.49 4.91 3.80
CA TYR A 39 -1.13 5.03 3.29
C TYR A 39 -1.16 4.79 1.78
N GLU A 40 -0.49 5.66 1.05
CA GLU A 40 -0.38 5.54 -0.40
C GLU A 40 1.07 5.63 -0.81
N ALA A 41 1.46 4.84 -1.79
CA ALA A 41 2.78 4.92 -2.38
C ALA A 41 2.69 4.57 -3.87
N LEU A 42 3.46 5.29 -4.67
CA LEU A 42 3.56 5.07 -6.10
C LEU A 42 4.99 4.70 -6.46
N CYS A 43 5.14 3.81 -7.42
CA CYS A 43 6.47 3.53 -7.97
C CYS A 43 6.38 3.21 -9.46
N PRO A 44 7.46 3.47 -10.21
CA PRO A 44 7.56 3.00 -11.59
C PRO A 44 7.52 1.47 -11.63
N GLN A 45 7.00 0.90 -12.71
CA GLN A 45 6.90 -0.55 -12.87
C GLN A 45 8.25 -1.24 -12.67
N ALA A 46 9.32 -0.64 -13.13
CA ALA A 46 10.66 -1.21 -13.00
C ALA A 46 11.09 -1.41 -11.55
N SER A 47 10.52 -0.64 -10.62
CA SER A 47 10.84 -0.71 -9.18
C SER A 47 9.78 -1.45 -8.37
N ALA A 48 8.69 -1.89 -9.02
CA ALA A 48 7.57 -2.52 -8.33
C ALA A 48 7.86 -4.00 -8.07
N ASP A 49 8.63 -4.27 -7.03
CA ASP A 49 9.04 -5.62 -6.65
C ASP A 49 8.75 -5.88 -5.17
N VAL A 50 9.08 -7.10 -4.72
CA VAL A 50 8.84 -7.52 -3.34
C VAL A 50 9.61 -6.65 -2.35
N ALA A 51 10.84 -6.29 -2.68
CA ALA A 51 11.67 -5.47 -1.80
C ALA A 51 11.03 -4.09 -1.59
N TRP A 52 10.50 -3.50 -2.66
CA TRP A 52 9.80 -2.22 -2.57
C TRP A 52 8.55 -2.35 -1.69
N LEU A 53 7.77 -3.41 -1.88
CA LEU A 53 6.56 -3.64 -1.08
C LEU A 53 6.89 -3.77 0.40
N VAL A 54 7.92 -4.55 0.74
CA VAL A 54 8.34 -4.73 2.12
C VAL A 54 8.76 -3.39 2.73
N GLU A 55 9.51 -2.59 1.99
CA GLU A 55 9.91 -1.27 2.46
C GLU A 55 8.69 -0.39 2.75
N GLN A 56 7.70 -0.37 1.85
CA GLN A 56 6.50 0.43 2.04
C GLN A 56 5.68 -0.05 3.24
N LEU A 57 5.58 -1.36 3.43
CA LEU A 57 4.88 -1.91 4.58
C LEU A 57 5.58 -1.51 5.89
N GLN A 58 6.91 -1.51 5.90
CA GLN A 58 7.67 -1.06 7.07
C GLN A 58 7.44 0.42 7.36
N LEU A 59 7.41 1.25 6.34
CA LEU A 59 7.12 2.67 6.48
C LEU A 59 5.70 2.91 6.99
N ALA A 60 4.73 2.18 6.44
CA ALA A 60 3.34 2.29 6.88
C ALA A 60 3.17 1.82 8.32
N ALA A 61 3.96 0.85 8.76
CA ALA A 61 3.91 0.30 10.10
C ALA A 61 4.68 1.11 11.13
N LYS A 62 5.13 2.30 10.77
CA LYS A 62 5.97 3.13 11.64
C LYS A 62 5.29 3.46 12.97
N SER A 63 3.96 3.59 12.97
CA SER A 63 3.18 3.85 14.17
C SER A 63 2.65 2.60 14.86
N GLY A 64 2.94 1.43 14.29
CA GLY A 64 2.51 0.13 14.83
C GLY A 64 2.23 -0.86 13.74
N LEU A 65 2.49 -2.14 14.02
CA LEU A 65 2.23 -3.22 13.09
C LEU A 65 0.77 -3.65 13.14
N PRO A 66 0.16 -4.00 12.00
CA PRO A 66 -1.18 -4.56 12.02
C PRO A 66 -1.13 -6.01 12.50
N LYS A 67 -2.27 -6.50 12.97
CA LYS A 67 -2.42 -7.91 13.31
C LYS A 67 -2.58 -8.77 12.07
N ALA A 68 -3.21 -8.22 11.03
CA ALA A 68 -3.44 -8.92 9.78
C ALA A 68 -3.54 -7.91 8.63
N ILE A 69 -3.22 -8.38 7.44
CA ILE A 69 -3.36 -7.60 6.20
C ILE A 69 -4.19 -8.42 5.22
N GLN A 70 -5.28 -7.83 4.74
CA GLN A 70 -6.09 -8.40 3.68
C GLN A 70 -5.66 -7.80 2.35
N VAL A 71 -5.41 -8.64 1.37
CA VAL A 71 -4.94 -8.22 0.05
C VAL A 71 -6.05 -8.48 -0.97
N PHE A 72 -6.28 -7.50 -1.82
CA PHE A 72 -7.26 -7.59 -2.89
C PHE A 72 -6.60 -7.77 -4.25
#